data_77cc9ecf2a5a4e3bd0d93d3f582104c0
#
_entry.id   77cc9ecf2a5a4e3bd0d93d3f582104c0
#
_cell.length_a   1.000
_cell.length_b   1.000
_cell.length_c   1.000
_cell.angle_alpha   90.00
_cell.angle_beta   90.00
_cell.angle_gamma   90.00
#
_symmetry.space_group_name_H-M   'P 1'
#
loop_
_entity.id
_entity.type
_entity.pdbx_description
1 polymer ?
#
loop_
_entity_poly.entity_id
_entity_poly.type
_entity_poly.pdbx_seq_one_letter_code
_entity_poly.pdbx_strand_id
1 'polypeptide(L)'
;MIKEWNADDLLALARGYQSACILISAAELELFDVLEEADQTVEAVSKDVGADIRAITVLLDALSALGIIEKRGKEYHLSAPAALLLTSRSPVTVLPMLQHQATCLRRWSQLATVVQTGRPAERRPGILGEARDQDAFIRAMEVVSAPIASKLIDQLHLPSF
;
A
#
# COMPACT_ATOMS: atom_id res chain seq x y z
N MET A 1 -10.17 -29.95 -10.84
CA MET A 1 -11.59 -29.70 -10.57
C MET A 1 -11.92 -28.25 -10.86
N ILE A 2 -12.95 -27.96 -11.64
CA ILE A 2 -13.46 -26.61 -11.87
C ILE A 2 -14.28 -26.22 -10.64
N LYS A 3 -13.99 -25.03 -10.05
CA LYS A 3 -14.77 -24.51 -8.92
C LYS A 3 -16.19 -24.19 -9.41
N GLU A 4 -17.20 -24.66 -8.70
CA GLU A 4 -18.58 -24.20 -8.90
C GLU A 4 -18.72 -22.80 -8.28
N TRP A 5 -19.12 -21.84 -9.09
CA TRP A 5 -19.29 -20.45 -8.68
C TRP A 5 -20.76 -20.15 -8.45
N ASN A 6 -21.07 -19.43 -7.37
CA ASN A 6 -22.36 -18.78 -7.17
C ASN A 6 -22.24 -17.26 -7.36
N ALA A 7 -23.38 -16.57 -7.37
CA ALA A 7 -23.41 -15.12 -7.60
C ALA A 7 -22.64 -14.33 -6.51
N ASP A 8 -22.77 -14.73 -5.25
CA ASP A 8 -22.13 -14.06 -4.12
C ASP A 8 -20.61 -14.19 -4.19
N ASP A 9 -20.08 -15.38 -4.53
CA ASP A 9 -18.64 -15.60 -4.74
C ASP A 9 -18.07 -14.70 -5.84
N LEU A 10 -18.79 -14.57 -6.98
CA LEU A 10 -18.36 -13.71 -8.09
C LEU A 10 -18.39 -12.23 -7.72
N LEU A 11 -19.42 -11.79 -7.00
CA LEU A 11 -19.52 -10.42 -6.52
C LEU A 11 -18.45 -10.10 -5.46
N ALA A 12 -18.17 -11.04 -4.55
CA ALA A 12 -17.11 -10.91 -3.57
C ALA A 12 -15.73 -10.79 -4.26
N LEU A 13 -15.45 -11.63 -5.25
CA LEU A 13 -14.22 -11.56 -6.05
C LEU A 13 -14.10 -10.21 -6.77
N ALA A 14 -15.19 -9.75 -7.40
CA ALA A 14 -15.20 -8.46 -8.11
C ALA A 14 -14.96 -7.25 -7.20
N ARG A 15 -15.33 -7.34 -5.92
CA ARG A 15 -15.14 -6.28 -4.91
C ARG A 15 -13.82 -6.39 -4.16
N GLY A 16 -13.07 -7.47 -4.33
CA GLY A 16 -11.84 -7.74 -3.58
C GLY A 16 -10.76 -6.65 -3.68
N TYR A 17 -10.81 -5.81 -4.73
CA TYR A 17 -9.89 -4.68 -4.89
C TYR A 17 -10.12 -3.53 -3.89
N GLN A 18 -11.33 -3.40 -3.29
CA GLN A 18 -11.71 -2.21 -2.50
C GLN A 18 -10.82 -2.03 -1.27
N SER A 19 -10.63 -3.10 -0.48
CA SER A 19 -9.74 -3.04 0.71
C SER A 19 -8.29 -2.76 0.32
N ALA A 20 -7.83 -3.32 -0.79
CA ALA A 20 -6.50 -3.04 -1.33
C ALA A 20 -6.36 -1.56 -1.72
N CYS A 21 -7.36 -0.95 -2.38
CA CYS A 21 -7.36 0.46 -2.72
C CYS A 21 -7.27 1.36 -1.47
N ILE A 22 -8.00 1.03 -0.39
CA ILE A 22 -7.95 1.79 0.87
C ILE A 22 -6.52 1.79 1.43
N LEU A 23 -5.90 0.61 1.59
CA LEU A 23 -4.55 0.47 2.12
C LEU A 23 -3.49 1.15 1.23
N ILE A 24 -3.57 0.91 -0.08
CA ILE A 24 -2.64 1.45 -1.07
C ILE A 24 -2.73 2.98 -1.15
N SER A 25 -3.94 3.55 -1.10
CA SER A 25 -4.13 5.00 -1.11
C SER A 25 -3.53 5.65 0.13
N ALA A 26 -3.68 5.03 1.31
CA ALA A 26 -3.03 5.52 2.52
C ALA A 26 -1.50 5.49 2.42
N ALA A 27 -0.95 4.46 1.80
CA ALA A 27 0.49 4.35 1.54
C ALA A 27 0.98 5.40 0.53
N GLU A 28 0.23 5.66 -0.54
CA GLU A 28 0.54 6.71 -1.53
C GLU A 28 0.51 8.12 -0.92
N LEU A 29 -0.40 8.36 0.03
CA LEU A 29 -0.50 9.63 0.77
C LEU A 29 0.55 9.77 1.90
N GLU A 30 1.40 8.78 2.12
CA GLU A 30 2.38 8.73 3.24
C GLU A 30 1.70 8.87 4.61
N LEU A 31 0.43 8.45 4.70
CA LEU A 31 -0.44 8.66 5.86
C LEU A 31 0.07 7.97 7.12
N PHE A 32 0.74 6.82 6.99
CA PHE A 32 1.22 6.05 8.13
C PHE A 32 2.37 6.72 8.87
N ASP A 33 3.21 7.48 8.16
CA ASP A 33 4.30 8.26 8.78
C ASP A 33 3.74 9.41 9.64
N VAL A 34 2.64 10.04 9.20
CA VAL A 34 1.94 11.08 9.97
C VAL A 34 1.33 10.50 11.26
N LEU A 35 0.77 9.29 11.19
CA LEU A 35 0.14 8.63 12.33
C LEU A 35 1.15 7.96 13.30
N GLU A 36 2.42 7.82 12.90
CA GLU A 36 3.47 7.26 13.77
C GLU A 36 3.85 8.22 14.91
N GLU A 37 3.82 9.53 14.66
CA GLU A 37 4.37 10.52 15.58
C GLU A 37 3.53 10.72 16.85
N ALA A 38 2.21 10.63 16.74
CA ALA A 38 1.25 10.74 17.85
C ALA A 38 -0.16 10.36 17.42
N ASP A 39 -1.08 10.25 18.37
CA ASP A 39 -2.51 10.20 18.10
C ASP A 39 -2.93 11.52 17.40
N GLN A 40 -3.58 11.42 16.23
CA GLN A 40 -3.84 12.55 15.35
C GLN A 40 -5.34 12.77 15.12
N THR A 41 -5.77 14.03 15.18
CA THR A 41 -7.12 14.40 14.75
C THR A 41 -7.21 14.46 13.23
N VAL A 42 -8.44 14.37 12.69
CA VAL A 42 -8.68 14.49 11.23
C VAL A 42 -8.12 15.80 10.67
N GLU A 43 -8.27 16.90 11.42
CA GLU A 43 -7.82 18.22 11.00
C GLU A 43 -6.30 18.28 10.87
N ALA A 44 -5.56 17.67 11.83
CA ALA A 44 -4.11 17.59 11.77
C ALA A 44 -3.66 16.74 10.58
N VAL A 45 -4.19 15.53 10.45
CA VAL A 45 -3.87 14.64 9.31
C VAL A 45 -4.19 15.30 7.97
N SER A 46 -5.38 15.93 7.82
CA SER A 46 -5.78 16.64 6.61
C SER A 46 -4.77 17.72 6.20
N LYS A 47 -4.28 18.48 7.19
CA LYS A 47 -3.28 19.53 6.97
C LYS A 47 -1.93 18.95 6.55
N ASP A 48 -1.47 17.91 7.23
CA ASP A 48 -0.12 17.34 7.03
C ASP A 48 0.00 16.63 5.67
N VAL A 49 -1.05 15.89 5.24
CA VAL A 49 -1.06 15.24 3.92
C VAL A 49 -1.59 16.15 2.80
N GLY A 50 -2.06 17.36 3.11
CA GLY A 50 -2.61 18.29 2.11
C GLY A 50 -3.89 17.79 1.45
N ALA A 51 -4.74 17.03 2.17
CA ALA A 51 -5.95 16.40 1.65
C ALA A 51 -7.24 17.10 2.11
N ASP A 52 -8.33 16.90 1.36
CA ASP A 52 -9.66 17.33 1.77
C ASP A 52 -10.10 16.64 3.07
N ILE A 53 -10.58 17.42 4.04
CA ILE A 53 -10.91 16.92 5.39
C ILE A 53 -12.01 15.86 5.38
N ARG A 54 -13.00 15.98 4.51
CA ARG A 54 -14.09 15.00 4.40
C ARG A 54 -13.56 13.69 3.77
N ALA A 55 -12.75 13.80 2.72
CA ALA A 55 -12.19 12.65 2.03
C ALA A 55 -11.24 11.88 2.95
N ILE A 56 -10.35 12.57 3.68
CA ILE A 56 -9.41 11.91 4.61
C ILE A 56 -10.15 11.28 5.80
N THR A 57 -11.26 11.87 6.27
CA THR A 57 -12.09 11.26 7.31
C THR A 57 -12.62 9.89 6.86
N VAL A 58 -13.14 9.82 5.64
CA VAL A 58 -13.66 8.56 5.06
C VAL A 58 -12.55 7.52 4.94
N LEU A 59 -11.35 7.93 4.51
CA LEU A 59 -10.20 7.02 4.40
C LEU A 59 -9.75 6.51 5.76
N LEU A 60 -9.61 7.37 6.76
CA LEU A 60 -9.23 6.99 8.11
C LEU A 60 -10.26 6.06 8.77
N ASP A 61 -11.55 6.36 8.61
CA ASP A 61 -12.62 5.49 9.11
C ASP A 61 -12.61 4.12 8.42
N ALA A 62 -12.34 4.07 7.11
CA ALA A 62 -12.21 2.82 6.38
C ALA A 62 -10.99 1.99 6.84
N LEU A 63 -9.84 2.64 7.07
CA LEU A 63 -8.64 1.98 7.61
C LEU A 63 -8.90 1.43 9.02
N SER A 64 -9.64 2.19 9.85
CA SER A 64 -10.04 1.75 11.18
C SER A 64 -11.00 0.55 11.11
N ALA A 65 -11.97 0.58 10.20
CA ALA A 65 -12.89 -0.55 9.99
C ALA A 65 -12.17 -1.81 9.49
N LEU A 66 -11.07 -1.66 8.75
CA LEU A 66 -10.20 -2.77 8.35
C LEU A 66 -9.25 -3.23 9.48
N GLY A 67 -9.22 -2.54 10.61
CA GLY A 67 -8.32 -2.87 11.73
C GLY A 67 -6.84 -2.53 11.48
N ILE A 68 -6.54 -1.67 10.51
CA ILE A 68 -5.17 -1.24 10.18
C ILE A 68 -4.71 -0.15 11.14
N ILE A 69 -5.61 0.76 11.51
CA ILE A 69 -5.43 1.80 12.51
C ILE A 69 -6.54 1.75 13.55
N GLU A 70 -6.37 2.41 14.67
CA GLU A 70 -7.38 2.50 15.72
C GLU A 70 -7.99 3.91 15.74
N LYS A 71 -9.31 3.99 15.91
CA LYS A 71 -10.02 5.25 16.19
C LYS A 71 -10.31 5.33 17.69
N ARG A 72 -9.77 6.36 18.34
CA ARG A 72 -9.93 6.66 19.78
C ARG A 72 -10.63 8.00 19.95
N GLY A 73 -11.95 7.98 20.08
CA GLY A 73 -12.74 9.20 20.13
C GLY A 73 -12.66 10.00 18.84
N LYS A 74 -11.98 11.15 18.84
CA LYS A 74 -11.76 12.01 17.66
C LYS A 74 -10.39 11.82 17.02
N GLU A 75 -9.55 10.97 17.57
CA GLU A 75 -8.16 10.75 17.15
C GLU A 75 -7.98 9.37 16.51
N TYR A 76 -6.98 9.28 15.65
CA TYR A 76 -6.56 8.04 15.00
C TYR A 76 -5.14 7.70 15.44
N HIS A 77 -4.92 6.43 15.66
CA HIS A 77 -3.69 5.88 16.22
C HIS A 77 -3.16 4.75 15.36
N LEU A 78 -1.86 4.76 15.10
CA LEU A 78 -1.15 3.64 14.49
C LEU A 78 -0.46 2.83 15.60
N SER A 79 -0.85 1.57 15.78
CA SER A 79 -0.23 0.72 16.79
C SER A 79 1.25 0.45 16.48
N ALA A 80 2.07 0.23 17.52
CA ALA A 80 3.50 -0.06 17.34
C ALA A 80 3.78 -1.26 16.40
N PRO A 81 3.05 -2.38 16.45
CA PRO A 81 3.23 -3.46 15.47
C PRO A 81 2.89 -3.05 14.04
N ALA A 82 1.86 -2.21 13.82
CA ALA A 82 1.53 -1.70 12.50
C ALA A 82 2.56 -0.69 12.01
N ALA A 83 3.08 0.18 12.87
CA ALA A 83 4.15 1.13 12.55
C ALA A 83 5.40 0.43 12.04
N LEU A 84 5.79 -0.70 12.63
CA LEU A 84 6.94 -1.50 12.15
C LEU A 84 6.79 -1.96 10.70
N LEU A 85 5.58 -2.15 10.21
CA LEU A 85 5.33 -2.64 8.85
C LEU A 85 4.98 -1.53 7.87
N LEU A 86 4.43 -0.40 8.34
CA LEU A 86 3.77 0.59 7.50
C LEU A 86 4.46 1.95 7.45
N THR A 87 5.50 2.18 8.28
CA THR A 87 6.20 3.47 8.29
C THR A 87 7.53 3.42 7.55
N SER A 88 7.94 4.56 6.99
CA SER A 88 9.15 4.66 6.17
C SER A 88 10.45 4.49 6.96
N ARG A 89 10.42 4.75 8.28
CA ARG A 89 11.59 4.68 9.18
C ARG A 89 11.92 3.27 9.63
N SER A 90 10.98 2.33 9.49
CA SER A 90 11.18 0.96 9.95
C SER A 90 12.10 0.17 9.02
N PRO A 91 13.08 -0.57 9.57
CA PRO A 91 13.95 -1.43 8.76
C PRO A 91 13.24 -2.68 8.20
N VAL A 92 12.04 -2.99 8.69
CA VAL A 92 11.23 -4.14 8.22
C VAL A 92 9.94 -3.70 7.52
N THR A 93 9.90 -2.44 7.10
CA THR A 93 8.73 -1.86 6.44
C THR A 93 8.38 -2.57 5.13
N VAL A 94 7.08 -2.71 4.87
CA VAL A 94 6.54 -3.12 3.56
C VAL A 94 5.93 -1.92 2.80
N LEU A 95 6.04 -0.71 3.35
CA LEU A 95 5.46 0.50 2.76
C LEU A 95 5.87 0.72 1.29
N PRO A 96 7.16 0.57 0.89
CA PRO A 96 7.54 0.75 -0.51
C PRO A 96 6.82 -0.24 -1.45
N MET A 97 6.58 -1.46 -0.98
CA MET A 97 5.82 -2.45 -1.76
C MET A 97 4.35 -2.03 -1.91
N LEU A 98 3.71 -1.48 -0.86
CA LEU A 98 2.35 -0.96 -0.95
C LEU A 98 2.27 0.22 -1.92
N GLN A 99 3.23 1.15 -1.87
CA GLN A 99 3.33 2.27 -2.80
C GLN A 99 3.54 1.78 -4.25
N HIS A 100 4.39 0.76 -4.46
CA HIS A 100 4.55 0.14 -5.78
C HIS A 100 3.26 -0.54 -6.26
N GLN A 101 2.46 -1.15 -5.38
CA GLN A 101 1.17 -1.72 -5.73
C GLN A 101 0.18 -0.68 -6.27
N ALA A 102 0.29 0.60 -5.88
CA ALA A 102 -0.50 1.68 -6.49
C ALA A 102 -0.21 1.82 -8.00
N THR A 103 1.06 1.76 -8.38
CA THR A 103 1.47 1.74 -9.81
C THR A 103 0.95 0.49 -10.52
N CYS A 104 1.02 -0.67 -9.88
CA CYS A 104 0.48 -1.91 -10.44
C CYS A 104 -1.05 -1.80 -10.64
N LEU A 105 -1.78 -1.29 -9.66
CA LEU A 105 -3.23 -1.13 -9.73
C LEU A 105 -3.65 -0.20 -10.90
N ARG A 106 -2.94 0.91 -11.11
CA ARG A 106 -3.17 1.81 -12.27
C ARG A 106 -2.99 1.11 -13.61
N ARG A 107 -2.11 0.10 -13.70
CA ARG A 107 -1.94 -0.74 -14.90
C ARG A 107 -3.02 -1.79 -15.00
N TRP A 108 -3.32 -2.50 -13.92
CA TRP A 108 -4.35 -3.53 -13.88
C TRP A 108 -5.75 -2.99 -14.19
N SER A 109 -6.05 -1.74 -13.82
CA SER A 109 -7.33 -1.09 -14.16
C SER A 109 -7.54 -0.92 -15.67
N GLN A 110 -6.50 -1.05 -16.48
CA GLN A 110 -6.54 -0.95 -17.95
C GLN A 110 -6.60 -2.32 -18.63
N LEU A 111 -6.72 -3.44 -17.90
CA LEU A 111 -6.61 -4.79 -18.44
C LEU A 111 -7.58 -5.02 -19.61
N ALA A 112 -8.82 -4.57 -19.53
CA ALA A 112 -9.79 -4.73 -20.61
C ALA A 112 -9.33 -4.07 -21.93
N THR A 113 -8.76 -2.86 -21.83
CA THR A 113 -8.21 -2.14 -22.99
C THR A 113 -6.97 -2.85 -23.55
N VAL A 114 -6.10 -3.36 -22.68
CA VAL A 114 -4.91 -4.14 -23.09
C VAL A 114 -5.35 -5.40 -23.85
N VAL A 115 -6.34 -6.12 -23.34
CA VAL A 115 -6.88 -7.33 -23.99
C VAL A 115 -7.52 -7.01 -25.33
N GLN A 116 -8.27 -5.91 -25.39
CA GLN A 116 -8.95 -5.49 -26.63
C GLN A 116 -7.99 -5.02 -27.71
N THR A 117 -6.92 -4.31 -27.34
CA THR A 117 -6.04 -3.62 -28.30
C THR A 117 -4.71 -4.35 -28.57
N GLY A 118 -4.31 -5.27 -27.69
CA GLY A 118 -2.99 -5.90 -27.70
C GLY A 118 -1.84 -4.92 -27.37
N ARG A 119 -2.14 -3.70 -26.91
CA ARG A 119 -1.14 -2.68 -26.56
C ARG A 119 -0.88 -2.68 -25.06
N PRO A 120 0.37 -2.40 -24.63
CA PRO A 120 0.68 -2.26 -23.21
C PRO A 120 -0.14 -1.15 -22.54
N ALA A 121 -0.43 -1.31 -21.24
CA ALA A 121 -1.08 -0.29 -20.44
C ALA A 121 -0.27 1.01 -20.43
N GLU A 122 -0.95 2.14 -20.52
CA GLU A 122 -0.34 3.46 -20.39
C GLU A 122 0.28 3.65 -19.00
N ARG A 123 1.45 4.28 -18.97
CA ARG A 123 2.05 4.72 -17.70
C ARG A 123 1.30 5.95 -17.20
N ARG A 124 0.71 5.84 -16.02
CA ARG A 124 0.06 6.94 -15.32
C ARG A 124 0.76 7.12 -13.98
N PRO A 125 1.45 8.25 -13.78
CA PRO A 125 2.12 8.51 -12.50
C PRO A 125 1.11 8.60 -11.36
N GLY A 126 1.57 8.27 -10.15
CA GLY A 126 0.84 8.49 -8.92
C GLY A 126 0.72 9.98 -8.56
N ILE A 127 0.03 10.27 -7.46
CA ILE A 127 -0.21 11.64 -6.98
C ILE A 127 1.09 12.36 -6.61
N LEU A 128 2.13 11.62 -6.22
CA LEU A 128 3.46 12.15 -5.87
C LEU A 128 4.44 12.19 -7.06
N GLY A 129 3.99 11.79 -8.25
CA GLY A 129 4.75 11.88 -9.49
C GLY A 129 5.62 10.66 -9.81
N GLU A 130 6.17 10.64 -11.03
CA GLU A 130 6.90 9.49 -11.59
C GLU A 130 8.18 9.16 -10.81
N ALA A 131 8.89 10.15 -10.28
CA ALA A 131 10.11 9.93 -9.51
C ALA A 131 9.85 9.14 -8.22
N ARG A 132 8.72 9.41 -7.56
CA ARG A 132 8.31 8.65 -6.35
C ARG A 132 7.86 7.25 -6.71
N ASP A 133 7.17 7.06 -7.83
CA ASP A 133 6.81 5.72 -8.33
C ASP A 133 8.06 4.87 -8.62
N GLN A 134 9.14 5.47 -9.16
CA GLN A 134 10.41 4.79 -9.40
C GLN A 134 11.15 4.44 -8.11
N ASP A 135 11.23 5.36 -7.15
CA ASP A 135 11.83 5.11 -5.83
C ASP A 135 11.08 3.98 -5.12
N ALA A 136 9.74 4.05 -5.09
CA ALA A 136 8.91 3.00 -4.51
C ALA A 136 9.16 1.63 -5.17
N PHE A 137 9.33 1.57 -6.49
CA PHE A 137 9.67 0.31 -7.18
C PHE A 137 11.02 -0.25 -6.76
N ILE A 138 12.07 0.59 -6.70
CA ILE A 138 13.42 0.14 -6.33
C ILE A 138 13.42 -0.43 -4.90
N ARG A 139 12.83 0.31 -3.96
CA ARG A 139 12.72 -0.13 -2.56
C ARG A 139 11.80 -1.34 -2.39
N ALA A 140 10.73 -1.45 -3.19
CA ALA A 140 9.88 -2.63 -3.20
C ALA A 140 10.64 -3.88 -3.62
N MET A 141 11.54 -3.78 -4.59
CA MET A 141 12.39 -4.91 -5.01
C MET A 141 13.37 -5.32 -3.90
N GLU A 142 13.89 -4.38 -3.13
CA GLU A 142 14.68 -4.67 -1.93
C GLU A 142 13.89 -5.47 -0.89
N VAL A 143 12.67 -5.03 -0.55
CA VAL A 143 11.77 -5.73 0.38
C VAL A 143 11.56 -7.21 -0.02
N VAL A 144 11.41 -7.48 -1.31
CA VAL A 144 11.18 -8.85 -1.81
C VAL A 144 12.47 -9.66 -1.89
N SER A 145 13.57 -9.05 -2.32
CA SER A 145 14.82 -9.78 -2.63
C SER A 145 15.72 -9.96 -1.41
N ALA A 146 15.74 -9.05 -0.45
CA ALA A 146 16.64 -9.12 0.70
C ALA A 146 16.53 -10.43 1.51
N PRO A 147 15.32 -10.95 1.84
CA PRO A 147 15.20 -12.22 2.56
C PRO A 147 15.72 -13.43 1.77
N ILE A 148 15.61 -13.36 0.43
CA ILE A 148 16.09 -14.44 -0.47
C ILE A 148 17.61 -14.34 -0.61
N ALA A 149 18.14 -13.13 -0.81
CA ALA A 149 19.58 -12.88 -0.95
C ALA A 149 20.35 -13.33 0.31
N SER A 150 19.87 -13.00 1.52
CA SER A 150 20.48 -13.45 2.76
C SER A 150 20.56 -14.98 2.84
N LYS A 151 19.45 -15.68 2.54
CA LYS A 151 19.43 -17.14 2.54
C LYS A 151 20.39 -17.75 1.53
N LEU A 152 20.53 -17.15 0.34
CA LEU A 152 21.47 -17.60 -0.68
C LEU A 152 22.93 -17.42 -0.23
N ILE A 153 23.26 -16.27 0.36
CA ILE A 153 24.59 -15.98 0.87
C ILE A 153 24.97 -16.98 1.97
N ASP A 154 24.06 -17.24 2.90
CA ASP A 154 24.26 -18.23 3.98
C ASP A 154 24.52 -19.63 3.43
N GLN A 155 23.83 -20.03 2.35
CA GLN A 155 24.01 -21.32 1.70
C GLN A 155 25.34 -21.45 0.91
N LEU A 156 25.85 -20.35 0.38
CA LEU A 156 27.07 -20.34 -0.42
C LEU A 156 28.34 -20.48 0.42
N HIS A 157 28.26 -20.39 1.75
CA HIS A 157 29.43 -20.56 2.67
C HIS A 157 30.64 -19.74 2.20
N LEU A 158 30.41 -18.50 1.74
CA LEU A 158 31.48 -17.65 1.20
C LEU A 158 32.49 -17.36 2.29
N PRO A 159 33.81 -17.48 1.99
CA PRO A 159 34.85 -17.12 2.95
C PRO A 159 34.69 -15.62 3.30
N SER A 160 34.83 -15.33 4.59
CA SER A 160 34.92 -13.93 5.07
C SER A 160 36.19 -13.30 4.50
N PHE A 161 36.01 -12.16 3.83
CA PHE A 161 37.12 -11.33 3.33
C PHE A 161 37.70 -10.49 4.47
#